data_a5994100e505031928ace7a854df348b
#
_entry.id   a5994100e505031928ace7a854df348b
#
_cell.length_a   1.000
_cell.length_b   1.000
_cell.length_c   1.000
_cell.angle_alpha   90.00
_cell.angle_beta   90.00
_cell.angle_gamma   90.00
#
_symmetry.space_group_name_H-M   'P 1'
#
loop_
_entity.id
_entity.type
_entity.pdbx_description
1 polymer ?
#
loop_
_entity_poly.entity_id
_entity_poly.type
_entity_poly.pdbx_seq_one_letter_code
_entity_poly.pdbx_strand_id
1 'polypeptide(L)'
;MIIRIMGEGQFNVKSSLFDTLNKIDNTIVDNVQKGDEKAYKKNLAKLISTIKSKGEAVDDKELVASDIIVPMADLTIREARDIFRGTGIFKDKKGKPRAFTL
;
A
#
# COMPACT_ATOMS: atom_id res chain seq x y z
N MET A 1 5.53 -2.69 11.82
CA MET A 1 4.75 -1.73 11.01
C MET A 1 3.38 -2.33 10.72
N ILE A 2 2.35 -1.60 11.03
CA ILE A 2 0.98 -2.07 10.82
C ILE A 2 0.43 -1.48 9.53
N ILE A 3 0.05 -2.36 8.62
CA ILE A 3 -0.52 -1.97 7.32
C ILE A 3 -1.94 -2.49 7.24
N ARG A 4 -2.88 -1.57 6.99
CA ARG A 4 -4.27 -1.96 6.75
C ARG A 4 -4.51 -2.05 5.26
N ILE A 5 -5.05 -3.17 4.82
CA ILE A 5 -5.50 -3.33 3.45
C ILE A 5 -7.02 -3.21 3.48
N MET A 6 -7.54 -2.22 2.78
CA MET A 6 -8.98 -1.97 2.79
C MET A 6 -9.73 -3.22 2.31
N GLY A 7 -10.68 -3.63 3.11
CA GLY A 7 -11.47 -4.83 2.82
C GLY A 7 -10.85 -6.15 3.29
N GLU A 8 -9.61 -6.13 3.77
CA GLU A 8 -8.93 -7.37 4.17
C GLU A 8 -8.39 -7.36 5.60
N GLY A 9 -8.27 -6.19 6.23
CA GLY A 9 -7.82 -6.10 7.60
C GLY A 9 -6.41 -5.59 7.74
N GLN A 10 -5.84 -5.79 8.92
CA GLN A 10 -4.51 -5.28 9.26
C GLN A 10 -3.49 -6.39 9.31
N PHE A 11 -2.26 -6.06 8.95
CA PHE A 11 -1.14 -6.98 8.94
C PHE A 11 0.07 -6.32 9.58
N ASN A 12 0.75 -7.07 10.43
CA ASN A 12 1.99 -6.60 11.04
C ASN A 12 3.15 -7.08 10.18
N VAL A 13 3.90 -6.12 9.65
CA VAL A 13 4.97 -6.37 8.70
C VAL A 13 6.28 -5.90 9.32
N LYS A 14 7.33 -6.68 9.13
CA LYS A 14 8.66 -6.29 9.61
C LYS A 14 9.13 -5.04 8.90
N SER A 15 9.77 -4.15 9.64
CA SER A 15 10.27 -2.90 9.06
C SER A 15 11.31 -3.15 7.96
N SER A 16 12.00 -4.27 7.99
CA SER A 16 12.96 -4.61 6.94
C SER A 16 12.29 -4.80 5.57
N LEU A 17 10.98 -5.00 5.54
CA LEU A 17 10.25 -5.15 4.29
C LEU A 17 9.89 -3.79 3.66
N PHE A 18 10.10 -2.71 4.38
CA PHE A 18 9.69 -1.37 3.93
C PHE A 18 10.25 -1.03 2.55
N ASP A 19 11.55 -1.27 2.34
CA ASP A 19 12.18 -0.91 1.06
C ASP A 19 11.57 -1.67 -0.11
N THR A 20 11.26 -2.95 0.09
CA THR A 20 10.63 -3.75 -0.95
C THR A 20 9.24 -3.20 -1.29
N LEU A 21 8.46 -2.89 -0.25
CA LEU A 21 7.11 -2.35 -0.45
C LEU A 21 7.18 -0.96 -1.09
N ASN A 22 8.16 -0.16 -0.69
CA ASN A 22 8.34 1.17 -1.24
C ASN A 22 8.67 1.12 -2.74
N LYS A 23 9.45 0.15 -3.17
CA LYS A 23 9.76 -0.02 -4.59
C LYS A 23 8.51 -0.36 -5.39
N ILE A 24 7.69 -1.24 -4.86
CA ILE A 24 6.44 -1.60 -5.54
C ILE A 24 5.51 -0.38 -5.60
N ASP A 25 5.43 0.36 -4.52
CA ASP A 25 4.62 1.57 -4.44
C ASP A 25 5.07 2.59 -5.49
N ASN A 26 6.37 2.82 -5.61
CA ASN A 26 6.90 3.76 -6.60
C ASN A 26 6.59 3.31 -8.03
N THR A 27 6.61 2.02 -8.28
CA THR A 27 6.23 1.48 -9.58
C THR A 27 4.75 1.75 -9.86
N ILE A 28 3.90 1.60 -8.84
CA ILE A 28 2.48 1.90 -8.99
C ILE A 28 2.26 3.37 -9.31
N VAL A 29 2.98 4.26 -8.63
CA VAL A 29 2.89 5.70 -8.91
C VAL A 29 3.23 5.98 -10.37
N ASP A 30 4.30 5.36 -10.87
CA ASP A 30 4.71 5.52 -12.25
C ASP A 30 3.65 5.01 -13.22
N ASN A 31 3.07 3.84 -12.93
CA ASN A 31 1.99 3.29 -13.75
C ASN A 31 0.79 4.22 -13.81
N VAL A 32 0.42 4.78 -12.67
CA VAL A 32 -0.72 5.70 -12.60
C VAL A 32 -0.45 6.96 -13.41
N GLN A 33 0.75 7.52 -13.29
CA GLN A 33 1.12 8.72 -14.03
C GLN A 33 1.12 8.49 -15.54
N LYS A 34 1.51 7.31 -15.97
CA LYS A 34 1.52 6.96 -17.39
C LYS A 34 0.18 6.51 -17.91
N GLY A 35 -0.76 6.26 -17.02
CA GLY A 35 -2.07 5.75 -17.41
C GLY A 35 -2.03 4.27 -17.82
N ASP A 36 -1.04 3.53 -17.37
CA ASP A 36 -0.88 2.12 -17.70
C ASP A 36 -1.70 1.27 -16.73
N GLU A 37 -2.96 1.12 -17.04
CA GLU A 37 -3.90 0.43 -16.17
C GLU A 37 -3.55 -1.04 -15.93
N LYS A 38 -3.07 -1.71 -16.96
CA LYS A 38 -2.74 -3.13 -16.86
C LYS A 38 -1.59 -3.35 -15.87
N ALA A 39 -0.52 -2.57 -16.01
CA ALA A 39 0.61 -2.65 -15.11
C ALA A 39 0.23 -2.21 -13.70
N TYR A 40 -0.62 -1.18 -13.60
CA TYR A 40 -1.11 -0.71 -12.32
C TYR A 40 -1.84 -1.83 -11.55
N LYS A 41 -2.77 -2.50 -12.18
CA LYS A 41 -3.51 -3.57 -11.53
C LYS A 41 -2.61 -4.71 -11.09
N LYS A 42 -1.67 -5.06 -11.94
CA LYS A 42 -0.71 -6.13 -11.63
C LYS A 42 0.14 -5.76 -10.41
N ASN A 43 0.64 -4.54 -10.38
CA ASN A 43 1.54 -4.11 -9.30
C ASN A 43 0.78 -3.86 -8.00
N LEU A 44 -0.45 -3.37 -8.07
CA LEU A 44 -1.25 -3.23 -6.86
C LEU A 44 -1.55 -4.60 -6.24
N ALA A 45 -1.91 -5.57 -7.08
CA ALA A 45 -2.13 -6.94 -6.60
C ALA A 45 -0.84 -7.51 -5.99
N LYS A 46 0.30 -7.20 -6.58
CA LYS A 46 1.59 -7.65 -6.06
C LYS A 46 1.89 -7.03 -4.70
N LEU A 47 1.61 -5.74 -4.53
CA LEU A 47 1.79 -5.06 -3.25
C LEU A 47 0.96 -5.74 -2.16
N ILE A 48 -0.32 -5.94 -2.43
CA ILE A 48 -1.24 -6.55 -1.48
C ILE A 48 -0.81 -7.98 -1.15
N SER A 49 -0.48 -8.76 -2.17
CA SER A 49 -0.05 -10.15 -2.00
C SER A 49 1.23 -10.23 -1.17
N THR A 50 2.16 -9.33 -1.40
CA THR A 50 3.42 -9.31 -0.64
C THR A 50 3.16 -9.01 0.84
N ILE A 51 2.29 -8.05 1.12
CA ILE A 51 1.94 -7.73 2.50
C ILE A 51 1.29 -8.93 3.18
N LYS A 52 0.37 -9.58 2.52
CA LYS A 52 -0.34 -10.72 3.09
C LYS A 52 0.56 -11.92 3.30
N SER A 53 1.50 -12.17 2.39
CA SER A 53 2.38 -13.33 2.49
C SER A 53 3.53 -13.13 3.47
N LYS A 54 4.01 -11.90 3.62
CA LYS A 54 5.15 -11.59 4.49
C LYS A 54 4.73 -11.05 5.85
N GLY A 55 3.52 -10.56 5.97
CA GLY A 55 3.02 -10.03 7.22
C GLY A 55 2.24 -11.06 8.02
N GLU A 56 1.97 -10.70 9.27
CA GLU A 56 1.14 -11.51 10.14
C GLU A 56 -0.20 -10.80 10.33
N ALA A 57 -1.28 -11.52 10.12
CA ALA A 57 -2.62 -10.95 10.30
C ALA A 57 -2.81 -10.53 11.76
N VAL A 58 -3.33 -9.32 11.94
CA VAL A 58 -3.65 -8.79 13.26
C VAL A 58 -5.10 -9.17 13.57
N ASP A 59 -5.32 -9.68 14.79
CA ASP A 59 -6.65 -10.05 15.20
C ASP A 59 -7.58 -8.82 15.18
N ASP A 60 -8.76 -8.99 14.65
CA ASP A 60 -9.75 -7.90 14.57
C ASP A 60 -10.09 -7.32 15.95
N LYS A 61 -9.89 -8.11 17.00
CA LYS A 61 -10.15 -7.65 18.36
C LYS A 61 -9.07 -6.75 18.89
N GLU A 62 -7.91 -6.73 18.27
CA GLU A 62 -6.83 -5.83 18.68
C GLU A 62 -7.05 -4.46 18.08
N LEU A 63 -7.06 -3.45 18.94
CA LEU A 63 -7.24 -2.07 18.51
C LEU A 63 -5.87 -1.43 18.33
N VAL A 64 -5.31 -1.58 17.14
CA VAL A 64 -4.01 -0.99 16.83
C VAL A 64 -4.18 0.02 15.69
N ALA A 65 -3.43 1.10 15.78
CA ALA A 65 -3.44 2.10 14.72
C ALA A 65 -2.65 1.60 13.53
N SER A 66 -3.13 1.93 12.34
CA SER A 66 -2.43 1.59 11.11
C SER A 66 -1.39 2.66 10.81
N ASP A 67 -0.18 2.22 10.47
CA ASP A 67 0.86 3.15 10.01
C ASP A 67 0.63 3.54 8.56
N ILE A 68 0.12 2.60 7.77
CA ILE A 68 -0.13 2.79 6.34
C ILE A 68 -1.45 2.12 5.99
N ILE A 69 -2.20 2.76 5.11
CA ILE A 69 -3.45 2.18 4.59
C ILE A 69 -3.30 1.99 3.10
N VAL A 70 -3.49 0.76 2.65
CA VAL A 70 -3.41 0.37 1.24
C VAL A 70 -4.82 0.17 0.71
N PRO A 71 -5.13 0.70 -0.49
CA PRO A 71 -6.46 0.51 -1.05
C PRO A 71 -6.71 -0.93 -1.47
N MET A 72 -7.97 -1.24 -1.71
CA MET A 72 -8.34 -2.58 -2.15
C MET A 72 -7.89 -2.83 -3.59
N ALA A 73 -7.74 -4.11 -3.93
CA ALA A 73 -7.17 -4.50 -5.21
C ALA A 73 -7.99 -4.06 -6.43
N ASP A 74 -9.27 -3.81 -6.26
CA ASP A 74 -10.15 -3.41 -7.35
C ASP A 74 -10.28 -1.90 -7.51
N LEU A 75 -9.44 -1.13 -6.84
CA LEU A 75 -9.43 0.32 -7.01
C LEU A 75 -9.08 0.65 -8.46
N THR A 76 -9.89 1.50 -9.09
CA THR A 76 -9.64 1.87 -10.48
C THR A 76 -8.44 2.81 -10.57
N ILE A 77 -7.81 2.84 -11.76
CA ILE A 77 -6.68 3.72 -11.97
C ILE A 77 -7.09 5.19 -11.85
N ARG A 78 -8.32 5.51 -12.19
CA ARG A 78 -8.83 6.87 -12.04
C ARG A 78 -8.85 7.29 -10.58
N GLU A 79 -9.36 6.41 -9.73
CA GLU A 79 -9.38 6.66 -8.29
C GLU A 79 -7.97 6.68 -7.70
N ALA A 80 -7.10 5.85 -8.25
CA ALA A 80 -5.73 5.71 -7.76
C ALA A 80 -4.91 6.99 -8.00
N ARG A 81 -5.28 7.83 -8.95
CA ARG A 81 -4.55 9.06 -9.23
C ARG A 81 -4.48 9.99 -8.04
N ASP A 82 -5.51 9.98 -7.20
CA ASP A 82 -5.52 10.85 -6.02
C ASP A 82 -4.76 10.24 -4.86
N ILE A 83 -4.51 8.95 -4.89
CA ILE A 83 -3.84 8.23 -3.81
C ILE A 83 -2.36 8.03 -4.10
N PHE A 84 -2.04 7.53 -5.28
CA PHE A 84 -0.67 7.24 -5.69
C PHE A 84 -0.10 8.41 -6.48
N ARG A 85 0.21 9.47 -5.78
CA ARG A 85 0.83 10.64 -6.42
C ARG A 85 2.04 11.08 -5.59
N GLY A 86 2.92 11.82 -6.23
CA GLY A 86 4.14 12.27 -5.59
C GLY A 86 5.02 11.09 -5.22
N THR A 87 5.28 10.90 -3.94
CA THR A 87 6.08 9.78 -3.45
C THR A 87 5.28 8.52 -3.17
N GLY A 88 3.97 8.55 -3.44
CA GLY A 88 3.11 7.39 -3.23
C GLY A 88 2.66 7.24 -1.78
N ILE A 89 2.26 6.03 -1.42
CA ILE A 89 1.76 5.72 -0.09
C ILE A 89 2.89 5.51 0.91
N PHE A 90 3.95 4.83 0.49
CA PHE A 90 5.10 4.52 1.32
C PHE A 90 6.13 5.62 1.18
N LYS A 91 6.14 6.53 2.12
CA LYS A 91 7.12 7.61 2.09
C LYS A 91 8.45 7.16 2.62
N ASP A 92 9.49 7.83 2.17
CA ASP A 92 10.81 7.56 2.69
C ASP A 92 10.93 8.05 4.13
N LYS A 93 12.10 7.86 4.68
CA LYS A 93 12.36 8.12 6.09
C LYS A 93 12.31 9.58 6.49
N LYS A 94 12.32 10.50 5.57
CA LYS A 94 12.22 11.93 5.90
C LYS A 94 10.80 12.39 6.02
N GLY A 95 9.90 11.74 5.34
CA GLY A 95 8.51 12.09 5.37
C GLY A 95 7.79 11.25 6.38
N LYS A 96 6.72 11.79 6.90
CA LYS A 96 5.82 10.96 7.67
C LYS A 96 5.15 10.01 6.70
N PRO A 97 4.97 8.75 7.08
CA PRO A 97 4.17 7.85 6.26
C PRO A 97 2.84 8.54 6.02
N ARG A 98 2.47 8.64 4.77
CA ARG A 98 1.19 9.25 4.48
C ARG A 98 0.13 8.20 4.69
N ALA A 99 -0.58 8.31 5.79
CA ALA A 99 -1.75 7.50 5.98
C ALA A 99 -2.77 7.91 4.92
N PHE A 100 -3.25 6.95 4.20
CA PHE A 100 -4.33 7.21 3.29
C PHE A 100 -5.60 7.32 4.11
N THR A 101 -6.12 8.52 4.24
CA THR A 101 -7.34 8.74 5.01
C THR A 101 -8.52 8.72 4.06
N LEU A 102 -9.45 7.92 4.40
CA LEU A 102 -10.71 7.88 3.67
C LEU A 102 -11.66 8.93 4.18
#